data_d1dc05632606c78c54d3665a7a019d3e
#
_entry.id   d1dc05632606c78c54d3665a7a019d3e
#
_cell.length_a   1.000
_cell.length_b   1.000
_cell.length_c   1.000
_cell.angle_alpha   90.00
_cell.angle_beta   90.00
_cell.angle_gamma   90.00
#
_symmetry.space_group_name_H-M   'P 1'
#
loop_
_entity.id
_entity.type
_entity.pdbx_description
1 polymer ?
#
loop_
_entity_poly.entity_id
_entity_poly.type
_entity_poly.pdbx_seq_one_letter_code
_entity_poly.pdbx_strand_id
1 'polypeptide(L)'
;CLEEALAHLAALKQESEQDPSAEDRRHQAAQQRAARERVEKLQQALDEVAEVGQKMERREKGSGCKARASMTDPDARRMKMGDGGFRPAYNVQFATDGKSRVIVGVDVTNSGSDRGQMSSMHEEVSDRYGKTPEKYLVDCGFATKDDITAVEQRGSEVHAPVHGEERMRKKRTDPYARQRTDTDEMFKFRHRMETDEAKELYKQRPSIAEFPNAE
;
A
#
# COMPACT_ATOMS: atom_id res chain seq x y z
N CYS A 1 -12.90 -10.81 24.88
CA CYS A 1 -11.49 -10.35 24.76
C CYS A 1 -11.26 -8.94 25.32
N LEU A 2 -11.98 -7.91 24.83
CA LEU A 2 -11.79 -6.54 25.34
C LEU A 2 -12.20 -6.39 26.81
N GLU A 3 -13.35 -6.95 27.19
CA GLU A 3 -13.85 -6.96 28.57
C GLU A 3 -12.86 -7.66 29.51
N GLU A 4 -12.30 -8.79 29.11
CA GLU A 4 -11.27 -9.50 29.86
C GLU A 4 -9.98 -8.68 30.01
N ALA A 5 -9.57 -7.97 28.95
CA ALA A 5 -8.38 -7.10 28.99
C ALA A 5 -8.60 -5.90 29.93
N LEU A 6 -9.79 -5.32 29.90
CA LEU A 6 -10.17 -4.24 30.82
C LEU A 6 -10.22 -4.72 32.28
N ALA A 7 -10.81 -5.89 32.52
CA ALA A 7 -10.86 -6.50 33.85
C ALA A 7 -9.45 -6.80 34.38
N HIS A 8 -8.56 -7.33 33.54
CA HIS A 8 -7.16 -7.58 33.90
C HIS A 8 -6.40 -6.27 34.22
N LEU A 9 -6.59 -5.22 33.42
CA LEU A 9 -5.99 -3.92 33.71
C LEU A 9 -6.50 -3.32 35.01
N ALA A 10 -7.79 -3.48 35.34
CA ALA A 10 -8.37 -3.02 36.58
C ALA A 10 -7.79 -3.79 37.80
N ALA A 11 -7.64 -5.12 37.69
CA ALA A 11 -7.04 -5.95 38.72
C ALA A 11 -5.58 -5.54 39.00
N LEU A 12 -4.76 -5.34 37.97
CA LEU A 12 -3.37 -4.89 38.12
C LEU A 12 -3.24 -3.51 38.80
N LYS A 13 -4.20 -2.59 38.54
CA LYS A 13 -4.23 -1.29 39.21
C LYS A 13 -4.54 -1.44 40.69
N GLN A 14 -5.53 -2.24 41.02
CA GLN A 14 -5.94 -2.50 42.41
C GLN A 14 -4.82 -3.20 43.21
N GLU A 15 -4.13 -4.15 42.62
CA GLU A 15 -2.99 -4.84 43.23
C GLU A 15 -1.83 -3.87 43.52
N SER A 16 -1.51 -2.99 42.60
CA SER A 16 -0.47 -1.96 42.76
C SER A 16 -0.81 -0.91 43.85
N GLU A 17 -2.10 -0.65 44.09
CA GLU A 17 -2.55 0.23 45.18
C GLU A 17 -2.47 -0.42 46.55
N GLN A 18 -2.66 -1.75 46.64
CA GLN A 18 -2.64 -2.51 47.88
C GLN A 18 -1.24 -2.84 48.39
N ASP A 19 -0.28 -3.08 47.50
CA ASP A 19 1.11 -3.37 47.88
C ASP A 19 2.13 -2.52 47.11
N PRO A 20 2.46 -1.32 47.61
CA PRO A 20 3.38 -0.40 46.94
C PRO A 20 4.85 -0.69 47.26
N SER A 21 5.28 -1.94 47.47
CA SER A 21 6.68 -2.26 47.74
C SER A 21 7.63 -1.81 46.62
N ALA A 22 8.81 -1.28 47.01
CA ALA A 22 9.70 -0.58 46.05
C ALA A 22 10.40 -1.53 45.06
N GLU A 23 10.62 -2.78 45.42
CA GLU A 23 11.29 -3.78 44.56
C GLU A 23 10.44 -4.18 43.35
N ASP A 24 9.12 -4.23 43.52
CA ASP A 24 8.18 -4.66 42.48
C ASP A 24 7.64 -3.52 41.62
N ARG A 25 7.84 -2.26 41.98
CA ARG A 25 7.27 -1.10 41.25
C ARG A 25 7.58 -1.06 39.76
N ARG A 26 8.82 -1.43 39.38
CA ARG A 26 9.22 -1.45 37.97
C ARG A 26 8.50 -2.57 37.21
N HIS A 27 8.37 -3.72 37.83
CA HIS A 27 7.69 -4.88 37.25
C HIS A 27 6.19 -4.61 37.12
N GLN A 28 5.55 -4.10 38.16
CA GLN A 28 4.14 -3.69 38.17
C GLN A 28 3.86 -2.60 37.13
N ALA A 29 4.72 -1.58 37.02
CA ALA A 29 4.59 -0.52 36.02
C ALA A 29 4.71 -1.07 34.57
N ALA A 30 5.60 -2.05 34.36
CA ALA A 30 5.75 -2.70 33.06
C ALA A 30 4.50 -3.54 32.70
N GLN A 31 3.97 -4.30 33.66
CA GLN A 31 2.74 -5.10 33.48
C GLN A 31 1.53 -4.20 33.20
N GLN A 32 1.35 -3.12 33.96
CA GLN A 32 0.26 -2.17 33.72
C GLN A 32 0.37 -1.50 32.35
N ARG A 33 1.59 -1.15 31.91
CA ARG A 33 1.84 -0.57 30.59
C ARG A 33 1.44 -1.56 29.50
N ALA A 34 1.91 -2.81 29.58
CA ALA A 34 1.59 -3.85 28.63
C ALA A 34 0.07 -4.15 28.59
N ALA A 35 -0.61 -4.13 29.74
CA ALA A 35 -2.05 -4.30 29.80
C ALA A 35 -2.81 -3.13 29.17
N ARG A 36 -2.36 -1.89 29.38
CA ARG A 36 -2.94 -0.70 28.70
C ARG A 36 -2.76 -0.77 27.18
N GLU A 37 -1.55 -1.04 26.72
CA GLU A 37 -1.27 -1.20 25.28
C GLU A 37 -2.13 -2.29 24.64
N ARG A 38 -2.38 -3.38 25.37
CA ARG A 38 -3.28 -4.44 24.90
C ARG A 38 -4.72 -3.96 24.77
N VAL A 39 -5.23 -3.21 25.75
CA VAL A 39 -6.58 -2.62 25.68
C VAL A 39 -6.70 -1.66 24.50
N GLU A 40 -5.73 -0.79 24.34
CA GLU A 40 -5.71 0.20 23.23
C GLU A 40 -5.71 -0.51 21.86
N LYS A 41 -4.84 -1.50 21.68
CA LYS A 41 -4.79 -2.29 20.44
C LYS A 41 -6.08 -3.05 20.16
N LEU A 42 -6.71 -3.61 21.17
CA LEU A 42 -8.00 -4.28 21.00
C LEU A 42 -9.11 -3.32 20.63
N GLN A 43 -9.13 -2.12 21.20
CA GLN A 43 -10.09 -1.09 20.84
C GLN A 43 -9.87 -0.64 19.38
N GLN A 44 -8.64 -0.33 18.99
CA GLN A 44 -8.30 0.01 17.61
C GLN A 44 -8.69 -1.10 16.62
N ALA A 45 -8.44 -2.36 16.98
CA ALA A 45 -8.83 -3.49 16.14
C ALA A 45 -10.36 -3.61 15.96
N LEU A 46 -11.15 -3.27 16.98
CA LEU A 46 -12.62 -3.24 16.88
C LEU A 46 -13.09 -2.13 15.95
N ASP A 47 -12.50 -0.92 16.06
CA ASP A 47 -12.83 0.22 15.21
C ASP A 47 -12.47 -0.11 13.75
N GLU A 48 -11.32 -0.74 13.51
CA GLU A 48 -10.89 -1.20 12.19
C GLU A 48 -11.82 -2.27 11.59
N VAL A 49 -12.27 -3.25 12.38
CA VAL A 49 -13.24 -4.24 11.90
C VAL A 49 -14.52 -3.56 11.42
N ALA A 50 -14.98 -2.55 12.16
CA ALA A 50 -16.17 -1.80 11.78
C ALA A 50 -15.98 -1.04 10.45
N GLU A 51 -14.83 -0.37 10.28
CA GLU A 51 -14.50 0.37 9.04
C GLU A 51 -14.35 -0.55 7.84
N VAL A 52 -13.56 -1.63 7.99
CA VAL A 52 -13.36 -2.63 6.94
C VAL A 52 -14.70 -3.29 6.58
N GLY A 53 -15.52 -3.60 7.57
CA GLY A 53 -16.85 -4.16 7.37
C GLY A 53 -17.74 -3.25 6.52
N GLN A 54 -17.77 -1.95 6.80
CA GLN A 54 -18.52 -0.98 6.00
C GLN A 54 -17.99 -0.89 4.56
N LYS A 55 -16.67 -0.89 4.36
CA LYS A 55 -16.05 -0.87 3.03
C LYS A 55 -16.39 -2.13 2.23
N MET A 56 -16.37 -3.29 2.87
CA MET A 56 -16.73 -4.57 2.25
C MET A 56 -18.22 -4.60 1.88
N GLU A 57 -19.10 -4.18 2.78
CA GLU A 57 -20.55 -4.16 2.58
C GLU A 57 -20.96 -3.25 1.39
N ARG A 58 -20.25 -2.12 1.20
CA ARG A 58 -20.46 -1.24 0.03
C ARG A 58 -20.06 -1.88 -1.28
N ARG A 59 -19.07 -2.80 -1.28
CA ARG A 59 -18.62 -3.51 -2.48
C ARG A 59 -19.50 -4.70 -2.81
N GLU A 60 -19.90 -5.45 -1.80
CA GLU A 60 -20.69 -6.67 -1.92
C GLU A 60 -21.58 -6.80 -0.69
N LYS A 61 -22.89 -6.74 -0.90
CA LYS A 61 -23.91 -6.84 0.15
C LYS A 61 -23.77 -8.17 0.93
N GLY A 62 -23.74 -8.09 2.23
CA GLY A 62 -23.57 -9.24 3.13
C GLY A 62 -22.11 -9.66 3.35
N SER A 63 -21.12 -8.94 2.78
CA SER A 63 -19.71 -9.27 3.00
C SER A 63 -19.11 -8.62 4.25
N GLY A 64 -19.76 -7.62 4.83
CA GLY A 64 -19.29 -6.90 6.01
C GLY A 64 -19.01 -7.79 7.22
N CYS A 65 -19.80 -8.86 7.43
CA CYS A 65 -19.60 -9.83 8.51
C CYS A 65 -18.28 -10.63 8.38
N LYS A 66 -17.62 -10.62 7.23
CA LYS A 66 -16.33 -11.29 6.99
C LYS A 66 -15.13 -10.41 7.33
N ALA A 67 -15.36 -9.16 7.76
CA ALA A 67 -14.29 -8.24 8.14
C ALA A 67 -13.39 -8.85 9.22
N ARG A 68 -12.11 -8.59 9.14
CA ARG A 68 -11.08 -9.02 10.08
C ARG A 68 -10.07 -7.89 10.29
N ALA A 69 -9.59 -7.74 11.51
CA ALA A 69 -8.45 -6.90 11.86
C ALA A 69 -7.44 -7.68 12.70
N SER A 70 -6.20 -7.27 12.71
CA SER A 70 -5.17 -7.82 13.57
C SER A 70 -5.34 -7.27 14.98
N MET A 71 -5.24 -8.12 16.00
CA MET A 71 -5.25 -7.70 17.41
C MET A 71 -3.87 -7.29 17.92
N THR A 72 -2.81 -7.68 17.22
CA THR A 72 -1.42 -7.35 17.59
C THR A 72 -0.95 -6.08 16.88
N ASP A 73 -1.45 -5.85 15.67
CA ASP A 73 -1.15 -4.68 14.85
C ASP A 73 -2.42 -4.28 14.08
N PRO A 74 -3.26 -3.41 14.67
CA PRO A 74 -4.54 -3.01 14.08
C PRO A 74 -4.41 -2.27 12.75
N ASP A 75 -3.27 -1.61 12.48
CA ASP A 75 -3.02 -0.89 11.23
C ASP A 75 -2.74 -1.84 10.06
N ALA A 76 -2.24 -3.05 10.33
CA ALA A 76 -1.98 -4.04 9.29
C ALA A 76 -3.29 -4.55 8.67
N ARG A 77 -3.35 -4.55 7.35
CA ARG A 77 -4.52 -5.02 6.59
C ARG A 77 -4.34 -6.45 6.12
N ARG A 78 -5.45 -7.18 6.05
CA ARG A 78 -5.47 -8.53 5.49
C ARG A 78 -5.16 -8.47 3.99
N MET A 79 -3.97 -8.94 3.60
CA MET A 79 -3.50 -8.96 2.22
C MET A 79 -3.30 -10.38 1.73
N LYS A 80 -3.45 -10.58 0.42
CA LYS A 80 -3.13 -11.85 -0.24
C LYS A 80 -1.61 -11.94 -0.38
N MET A 81 -1.04 -13.05 0.08
CA MET A 81 0.40 -13.32 0.00
C MET A 81 0.74 -14.12 -1.26
N GLY A 82 2.02 -14.15 -1.61
CA GLY A 82 2.50 -14.91 -2.76
C GLY A 82 2.24 -16.42 -2.69
N ASP A 83 2.15 -16.98 -1.47
CA ASP A 83 1.79 -18.38 -1.22
C ASP A 83 0.27 -18.66 -1.37
N GLY A 84 -0.52 -17.67 -1.74
CA GLY A 84 -1.98 -17.75 -1.88
C GLY A 84 -2.77 -17.57 -0.58
N GLY A 85 -2.09 -17.52 0.58
CA GLY A 85 -2.70 -17.25 1.88
C GLY A 85 -3.09 -15.78 2.07
N PHE A 86 -3.77 -15.50 3.21
CA PHE A 86 -4.12 -14.13 3.59
C PHE A 86 -3.62 -13.88 5.01
N ARG A 87 -2.81 -12.82 5.19
CA ARG A 87 -2.25 -12.43 6.49
C ARG A 87 -2.36 -10.92 6.69
N PRO A 88 -2.34 -10.43 7.95
CA PRO A 88 -2.08 -9.02 8.22
C PRO A 88 -0.70 -8.65 7.67
N ALA A 89 -0.66 -7.60 6.86
CA ALA A 89 0.56 -7.15 6.20
C ALA A 89 0.46 -5.67 5.81
N TYR A 90 1.60 -5.12 5.43
CA TYR A 90 1.75 -3.83 4.77
C TYR A 90 2.21 -4.05 3.33
N ASN A 91 1.87 -3.12 2.46
CA ASN A 91 2.40 -3.03 1.12
C ASN A 91 3.60 -2.08 1.16
N VAL A 92 4.79 -2.62 0.94
CA VAL A 92 6.04 -1.86 0.90
C VAL A 92 6.41 -1.65 -0.56
N GLN A 93 6.62 -0.41 -0.94
CA GLN A 93 6.94 -0.02 -2.31
C GLN A 93 8.34 0.59 -2.36
N PHE A 94 9.10 0.24 -3.39
CA PHE A 94 10.42 0.75 -3.63
C PHE A 94 10.49 1.48 -4.96
N ALA A 95 11.08 2.69 -4.95
CA ALA A 95 11.54 3.35 -6.15
C ALA A 95 13.04 3.11 -6.30
N THR A 96 13.45 2.58 -7.46
CA THR A 96 14.86 2.24 -7.74
C THR A 96 15.35 3.04 -8.92
N ASP A 97 16.52 3.67 -8.80
CA ASP A 97 17.17 4.33 -9.93
C ASP A 97 17.62 3.31 -10.97
N GLY A 98 17.18 3.47 -12.19
CA GLY A 98 17.39 2.52 -13.28
C GLY A 98 18.85 2.34 -13.68
N LYS A 99 19.70 3.34 -13.42
CA LYS A 99 21.12 3.32 -13.79
C LYS A 99 22.00 2.76 -12.67
N SER A 100 21.85 3.29 -11.47
CA SER A 100 22.70 2.91 -10.32
C SER A 100 22.16 1.71 -9.53
N ARG A 101 20.90 1.34 -9.73
CA ARG A 101 20.19 0.28 -8.98
C ARG A 101 20.02 0.60 -7.49
N VAL A 102 20.23 1.84 -7.09
CA VAL A 102 20.04 2.29 -5.71
C VAL A 102 18.56 2.55 -5.44
N ILE A 103 18.08 2.16 -4.26
CA ILE A 103 16.74 2.51 -3.79
C ILE A 103 16.73 4.00 -3.47
N VAL A 104 15.88 4.74 -4.15
CA VAL A 104 15.74 6.21 -4.03
C VAL A 104 14.47 6.63 -3.31
N GLY A 105 13.50 5.75 -3.16
CA GLY A 105 12.27 5.99 -2.40
C GLY A 105 11.74 4.70 -1.79
N VAL A 106 11.13 4.83 -0.61
CA VAL A 106 10.46 3.73 0.10
C VAL A 106 9.17 4.27 0.68
N ASP A 107 8.06 3.65 0.36
CA ASP A 107 6.77 3.94 0.96
C ASP A 107 6.14 2.69 1.56
N VAL A 108 5.41 2.87 2.66
CA VAL A 108 4.73 1.78 3.38
C VAL A 108 3.27 2.15 3.56
N THR A 109 2.40 1.40 2.94
CA THR A 109 0.96 1.60 3.04
C THR A 109 0.25 0.34 3.54
N ASN A 110 -0.89 0.52 4.18
CA ASN A 110 -1.79 -0.58 4.53
C ASN A 110 -2.84 -0.85 3.44
N SER A 111 -2.70 -0.25 2.26
CA SER A 111 -3.53 -0.55 1.09
C SER A 111 -3.05 -1.84 0.42
N GLY A 112 -3.94 -2.81 0.23
CA GLY A 112 -3.67 -4.01 -0.57
C GLY A 112 -3.70 -3.78 -2.09
N SER A 113 -3.72 -2.52 -2.53
CA SER A 113 -3.76 -2.13 -3.94
C SER A 113 -2.70 -1.07 -4.23
N ASP A 114 -2.00 -1.22 -5.32
CA ASP A 114 -0.98 -0.26 -5.79
C ASP A 114 -1.57 0.98 -6.47
N ARG A 115 -2.89 0.97 -6.68
CA ARG A 115 -3.60 2.09 -7.30
C ARG A 115 -3.52 3.35 -6.46
N GLY A 116 -3.15 4.46 -7.08
CA GLY A 116 -3.02 5.77 -6.42
C GLY A 116 -1.70 5.95 -5.68
N GLN A 117 -0.77 4.98 -5.75
CA GLN A 117 0.52 5.06 -5.06
C GLN A 117 1.64 5.61 -5.97
N MET A 118 1.44 5.57 -7.29
CA MET A 118 2.46 5.99 -8.25
C MET A 118 2.78 7.48 -8.16
N SER A 119 1.77 8.33 -8.12
CA SER A 119 1.93 9.79 -8.04
C SER A 119 2.56 10.22 -6.71
N SER A 120 2.19 9.60 -5.60
CA SER A 120 2.75 9.87 -4.27
C SER A 120 4.25 9.56 -4.21
N MET A 121 4.66 8.37 -4.66
CA MET A 121 6.08 8.00 -4.71
C MET A 121 6.89 8.89 -5.65
N HIS A 122 6.32 9.24 -6.81
CA HIS A 122 6.96 10.15 -7.75
C HIS A 122 7.20 11.54 -7.14
N GLU A 123 6.22 12.06 -6.41
CA GLU A 123 6.31 13.34 -5.70
C GLU A 123 7.39 13.29 -4.62
N GLU A 124 7.37 12.27 -3.76
CA GLU A 124 8.37 12.08 -2.72
C GLU A 124 9.80 12.04 -3.27
N VAL A 125 10.03 11.26 -4.34
CA VAL A 125 11.35 11.15 -4.97
C VAL A 125 11.76 12.50 -5.57
N SER A 126 10.84 13.17 -6.27
CA SER A 126 11.14 14.48 -6.90
C SER A 126 11.48 15.54 -5.86
N ASP A 127 10.74 15.61 -4.77
CA ASP A 127 10.97 16.58 -3.67
C ASP A 127 12.28 16.29 -2.94
N ARG A 128 12.56 15.00 -2.65
CA ARG A 128 13.78 14.58 -1.94
C ARG A 128 15.05 14.92 -2.70
N TYR A 129 15.05 14.77 -4.00
CA TYR A 129 16.25 14.97 -4.83
C TYR A 129 16.26 16.30 -5.60
N GLY A 130 15.18 17.09 -5.56
CA GLY A 130 15.02 18.32 -6.32
C GLY A 130 15.06 18.10 -7.82
N LYS A 131 14.74 16.90 -8.28
CA LYS A 131 14.78 16.51 -9.70
C LYS A 131 13.61 15.57 -10.00
N THR A 132 12.91 15.85 -11.07
CA THR A 132 11.88 14.98 -11.63
C THR A 132 12.52 13.90 -12.51
N PRO A 133 12.19 12.61 -12.32
CA PRO A 133 12.65 11.55 -13.20
C PRO A 133 12.19 11.79 -14.65
N GLU A 134 13.07 11.64 -15.61
CA GLU A 134 12.69 11.77 -17.02
C GLU A 134 11.74 10.63 -17.44
N LYS A 135 12.07 9.40 -17.02
CA LYS A 135 11.33 8.18 -17.36
C LYS A 135 10.94 7.44 -16.08
N TYR A 136 9.69 7.05 -16.01
CA TYR A 136 9.14 6.39 -14.82
C TYR A 136 8.47 5.06 -15.21
N LEU A 137 9.12 3.95 -14.86
CA LEU A 137 8.70 2.58 -15.23
C LEU A 137 7.91 1.96 -14.08
N VAL A 138 6.67 1.58 -14.31
CA VAL A 138 5.79 1.01 -13.29
C VAL A 138 5.03 -0.21 -13.80
N ASP A 139 4.51 -1.02 -12.88
CA ASP A 139 3.61 -2.11 -13.24
C ASP A 139 2.20 -1.60 -13.60
N CYS A 140 1.45 -2.41 -14.32
CA CYS A 140 0.07 -2.13 -14.69
C CYS A 140 -0.83 -1.84 -13.47
N GLY A 141 -0.52 -2.44 -12.30
CA GLY A 141 -1.23 -2.20 -11.04
C GLY A 141 -1.19 -0.75 -10.57
N PHE A 142 -0.08 -0.06 -10.80
CA PHE A 142 0.13 1.36 -10.45
C PHE A 142 -0.48 2.32 -11.46
N ALA A 143 -0.54 1.92 -12.74
CA ALA A 143 -0.84 2.78 -13.87
C ALA A 143 -2.34 3.12 -13.98
N THR A 144 -2.89 3.89 -13.05
CA THR A 144 -4.23 4.45 -13.18
C THR A 144 -4.22 5.67 -14.10
N LYS A 145 -5.38 6.04 -14.65
CA LYS A 145 -5.48 7.24 -15.50
C LYS A 145 -5.08 8.52 -14.76
N ASP A 146 -5.52 8.62 -13.52
CA ASP A 146 -5.26 9.80 -12.68
C ASP A 146 -3.77 9.90 -12.33
N ASP A 147 -3.15 8.77 -11.95
CA ASP A 147 -1.72 8.73 -11.65
C ASP A 147 -0.86 9.04 -12.89
N ILE A 148 -1.18 8.43 -14.05
CA ILE A 148 -0.46 8.72 -15.31
C ILE A 148 -0.57 10.20 -15.62
N THR A 149 -1.78 10.77 -15.57
CA THR A 149 -1.99 12.20 -15.85
C THR A 149 -1.18 13.07 -14.90
N ALA A 150 -1.20 12.78 -13.60
CA ALA A 150 -0.48 13.59 -12.60
C ALA A 150 1.05 13.53 -12.79
N VAL A 151 1.60 12.36 -13.07
CA VAL A 151 3.05 12.18 -13.27
C VAL A 151 3.52 12.81 -14.60
N GLU A 152 2.76 12.64 -15.68
CA GLU A 152 3.06 13.25 -16.98
C GLU A 152 2.98 14.79 -16.92
N GLN A 153 2.03 15.36 -16.18
CA GLN A 153 1.95 16.81 -15.96
C GLN A 153 3.16 17.38 -15.22
N ARG A 154 3.83 16.57 -14.41
CA ARG A 154 5.09 16.94 -13.73
C ARG A 154 6.33 16.77 -14.61
N GLY A 155 6.18 16.33 -15.85
CA GLY A 155 7.23 16.25 -16.85
C GLY A 155 7.96 14.90 -16.93
N SER A 156 7.46 13.86 -16.26
CA SER A 156 7.98 12.49 -16.39
C SER A 156 7.25 11.70 -17.46
N GLU A 157 7.96 10.92 -18.24
CA GLU A 157 7.39 9.95 -19.18
C GLU A 157 7.06 8.64 -18.48
N VAL A 158 5.78 8.31 -18.33
CA VAL A 158 5.36 7.03 -17.74
C VAL A 158 5.48 5.91 -18.75
N HIS A 159 6.08 4.79 -18.33
CA HIS A 159 6.18 3.55 -19.09
C HIS A 159 5.53 2.42 -18.31
N ALA A 160 4.40 1.93 -18.80
CA ALA A 160 3.61 0.85 -18.20
C ALA A 160 2.79 0.13 -19.27
N PRO A 161 2.38 -1.13 -19.07
CA PRO A 161 1.43 -1.78 -19.94
C PRO A 161 0.11 -1.03 -19.98
N VAL A 162 -0.48 -0.88 -21.16
CA VAL A 162 -1.79 -0.24 -21.29
C VAL A 162 -2.86 -1.12 -20.67
N HIS A 163 -3.59 -0.59 -19.70
CA HIS A 163 -4.60 -1.35 -18.97
C HIS A 163 -5.67 -1.93 -19.92
N GLY A 164 -5.87 -3.25 -19.87
CA GLY A 164 -6.85 -3.95 -20.68
C GLY A 164 -6.47 -4.14 -22.14
N GLU A 165 -5.19 -3.99 -22.51
CA GLU A 165 -4.68 -4.15 -23.87
C GLU A 165 -5.15 -5.45 -24.54
N GLU A 166 -4.95 -6.60 -23.89
CA GLU A 166 -5.39 -7.90 -24.44
C GLU A 166 -6.89 -7.96 -24.70
N ARG A 167 -7.70 -7.40 -23.78
CA ARG A 167 -9.16 -7.37 -23.92
C ARG A 167 -9.57 -6.49 -25.12
N MET A 168 -8.88 -5.36 -25.30
CA MET A 168 -9.13 -4.46 -26.44
C MET A 168 -8.75 -5.12 -27.75
N ARG A 169 -7.59 -5.79 -27.81
CA ARG A 169 -7.14 -6.57 -28.99
C ARG A 169 -8.14 -7.68 -29.34
N LYS A 170 -8.63 -8.44 -28.34
CA LYS A 170 -9.69 -9.46 -28.55
C LYS A 170 -10.96 -8.86 -29.12
N LYS A 171 -11.29 -7.62 -28.77
CA LYS A 171 -12.46 -6.88 -29.31
C LYS A 171 -12.16 -6.15 -30.62
N ARG A 172 -10.98 -6.33 -31.21
CA ARG A 172 -10.50 -5.63 -32.40
C ARG A 172 -10.51 -4.10 -32.23
N THR A 173 -10.31 -3.63 -31.02
CA THR A 173 -10.16 -2.20 -30.68
C THR A 173 -8.68 -1.91 -30.46
N ASP A 174 -8.19 -0.83 -31.03
CA ASP A 174 -6.82 -0.40 -30.82
C ASP A 174 -6.62 0.11 -29.38
N PRO A 175 -5.74 -0.53 -28.57
CA PRO A 175 -5.48 -0.13 -27.21
C PRO A 175 -4.75 1.20 -27.07
N TYR A 176 -4.08 1.66 -28.13
CA TYR A 176 -3.29 2.88 -28.15
C TYR A 176 -4.07 4.10 -28.67
N ALA A 177 -5.21 3.88 -29.31
CA ALA A 177 -6.06 4.96 -29.77
C ALA A 177 -6.60 5.79 -28.59
N ARG A 178 -6.77 7.08 -28.82
CA ARG A 178 -7.36 8.01 -27.85
C ARG A 178 -8.76 7.57 -27.47
N GLN A 179 -9.02 7.45 -26.17
CA GLN A 179 -10.36 7.17 -25.65
C GLN A 179 -11.08 8.46 -25.27
N ARG A 180 -12.41 8.42 -25.26
CA ARG A 180 -13.26 9.59 -24.95
C ARG A 180 -12.96 10.26 -23.61
N THR A 181 -12.46 9.51 -22.64
CA THR A 181 -12.16 9.99 -21.28
C THR A 181 -10.67 10.19 -21.03
N ASP A 182 -9.83 10.16 -22.07
CA ASP A 182 -8.40 10.38 -21.91
C ASP A 182 -8.08 11.88 -21.91
N THR A 183 -7.23 12.29 -20.97
CA THR A 183 -6.55 13.58 -20.99
C THR A 183 -5.51 13.61 -22.11
N ASP A 184 -4.93 14.76 -22.37
CA ASP A 184 -3.86 14.86 -23.37
C ASP A 184 -2.61 14.09 -22.93
N GLU A 185 -2.30 14.09 -21.64
CA GLU A 185 -1.21 13.30 -21.05
C GLU A 185 -1.45 11.80 -21.22
N MET A 186 -2.68 11.34 -20.94
CA MET A 186 -3.05 9.95 -21.13
C MET A 186 -2.96 9.51 -22.59
N PHE A 187 -3.30 10.39 -23.52
CA PHE A 187 -3.13 10.13 -24.94
C PHE A 187 -1.65 10.06 -25.34
N LYS A 188 -0.80 10.98 -24.85
CA LYS A 188 0.66 10.93 -25.05
C LYS A 188 1.25 9.62 -24.54
N PHE A 189 0.84 9.19 -23.33
CA PHE A 189 1.25 7.91 -22.76
C PHE A 189 0.88 6.73 -23.69
N ARG A 190 -0.37 6.67 -24.19
CA ARG A 190 -0.80 5.58 -25.09
C ARG A 190 0.02 5.55 -26.37
N HIS A 191 0.20 6.71 -26.99
CA HIS A 191 0.97 6.83 -28.23
C HIS A 191 2.44 6.44 -28.03
N ARG A 192 3.04 6.82 -26.88
CA ARG A 192 4.40 6.38 -26.51
C ARG A 192 4.47 4.86 -26.40
N MET A 193 3.53 4.24 -25.67
CA MET A 193 3.53 2.79 -25.44
C MET A 193 3.20 1.97 -26.69
N GLU A 194 2.75 2.57 -27.76
CA GLU A 194 2.62 1.93 -29.07
C GLU A 194 4.00 1.66 -29.71
N THR A 195 4.99 2.51 -29.45
CA THR A 195 6.32 2.44 -30.05
C THR A 195 7.13 1.25 -29.58
N ASP A 196 7.95 0.69 -30.45
CA ASP A 196 8.85 -0.41 -30.10
C ASP A 196 9.94 0.05 -29.12
N GLU A 197 10.39 1.29 -29.20
CA GLU A 197 11.34 1.90 -28.27
C GLU A 197 10.84 1.88 -26.84
N ALA A 198 9.59 2.30 -26.59
CA ALA A 198 9.00 2.30 -25.26
C ALA A 198 8.82 0.87 -24.72
N LYS A 199 8.46 -0.08 -25.59
CA LYS A 199 8.34 -1.51 -25.24
C LYS A 199 9.69 -2.12 -24.87
N GLU A 200 10.75 -1.84 -25.61
CA GLU A 200 12.11 -2.31 -25.31
C GLU A 200 12.62 -1.69 -24.00
N LEU A 201 12.37 -0.40 -23.76
CA LEU A 201 12.70 0.22 -22.48
C LEU A 201 11.95 -0.45 -21.33
N TYR A 202 10.66 -0.70 -21.50
CA TYR A 202 9.84 -1.33 -20.46
C TYR A 202 10.29 -2.75 -20.11
N LYS A 203 10.86 -3.50 -21.04
CA LYS A 203 11.45 -4.84 -20.80
C LYS A 203 12.58 -4.83 -19.77
N GLN A 204 13.20 -3.67 -19.52
CA GLN A 204 14.25 -3.53 -18.50
C GLN A 204 13.67 -3.45 -17.07
N ARG A 205 12.36 -3.12 -16.93
CA ARG A 205 11.72 -2.92 -15.63
C ARG A 205 11.92 -4.10 -14.66
N PRO A 206 11.70 -5.37 -15.03
CA PRO A 206 11.88 -6.48 -14.09
C PRO A 206 13.28 -6.51 -13.48
N SER A 207 14.33 -6.39 -14.31
CA SER A 207 15.71 -6.39 -13.84
C SER A 207 16.06 -5.20 -12.94
N ILE A 208 15.31 -4.09 -13.00
CA ILE A 208 15.48 -2.91 -12.15
C ILE A 208 14.67 -3.04 -10.87
N ALA A 209 13.40 -3.38 -11.01
CA ALA A 209 12.45 -3.38 -9.89
C ALA A 209 12.57 -4.62 -8.98
N GLU A 210 13.05 -5.75 -9.50
CA GLU A 210 13.21 -6.98 -8.72
C GLU A 210 14.53 -7.04 -7.96
N PHE A 211 15.49 -6.20 -8.30
CA PHE A 211 16.80 -6.16 -7.64
C PHE A 211 16.71 -5.96 -6.11
N PRO A 212 15.85 -5.07 -5.58
CA PRO A 212 15.69 -4.90 -4.13
C PRO A 212 15.08 -6.12 -3.41
N ASN A 213 14.45 -7.03 -4.16
CA ASN A 213 13.76 -8.22 -3.63
C ASN A 213 14.49 -9.53 -3.96
N ALA A 214 15.73 -9.44 -4.49
CA ALA A 214 16.47 -10.59 -5.03
C ALA A 214 17.35 -11.31 -4.00
N GLU A 215 17.04 -11.20 -2.68
CA GLU A 215 17.68 -11.98 -1.61
C GLU A 215 16.76 -13.08 -1.07
#